data_0b6f992bebc748226dc86b827fa78ec9
#
_entry.id   0b6f992bebc748226dc86b827fa78ec9
#
_cell.length_a   1.000
_cell.length_b   1.000
_cell.length_c   1.000
_cell.angle_alpha   90.00
_cell.angle_beta   90.00
_cell.angle_gamma   90.00
#
_symmetry.space_group_name_H-M   'P 1'
#
loop_
_entity.id
_entity.type
_entity.pdbx_description
1 polymer ?
#
loop_
_entity_poly.entity_id
_entity_poly.type
_entity_poly.pdbx_seq_one_letter_code
_entity_poly.pdbx_strand_id
1 'polypeptide(L)'
;MAYKYEIPLVATNEAFFLNREGYEAHDALMAVAEGQIVSNSERKRVTPDHYLKSQDEMVALFSDLPESLENSVEIALRCHIATPVRKPILPRFIEQSIDSNCTLKVEDSELLNQAKAGLKIRLETIGLAEGYTVADYEQRLDYEVSVITRMQFSGYFLIVSDFIKWAKAHDIPVGPGRGSGAGSLVAYALTITDVDPLRFSLLFERFLNPDRVSMPDFDIDFCQERREEVIHYVQKKYGRDQVAQIITFGKLQARAVLRDVGRVLEVPYRQVDYLTKLVPATPGSQVELADAIKDEPKFEEEKKKDPLIGRTLDIALQLEGLYRHASTHAAGIVIGDRPLSELVPMYRDPRSDMPVTQFNMKYVEQAGLVKFDFLGLKNAYCFENGSRSCCTKNSKNRFVEYSSQ
;
A
#
# COMPACT_ATOMS: atom_id res chain seq x y z
N MET A 1 -14.39 28.56 -34.03
CA MET A 1 -14.90 27.21 -34.34
C MET A 1 -16.01 26.80 -33.38
N ALA A 2 -15.90 27.03 -32.07
CA ALA A 2 -16.91 26.68 -31.06
C ALA A 2 -18.29 27.28 -31.36
N TYR A 3 -18.41 28.57 -31.58
CA TYR A 3 -19.67 29.25 -31.95
C TYR A 3 -20.34 28.66 -33.21
N LYS A 4 -19.54 28.19 -34.20
CA LYS A 4 -20.09 27.54 -35.40
C LYS A 4 -20.83 26.24 -35.10
N TYR A 5 -20.44 25.56 -34.05
CA TYR A 5 -20.99 24.23 -33.65
C TYR A 5 -21.80 24.33 -32.35
N GLU A 6 -22.08 25.55 -31.87
CA GLU A 6 -22.82 25.81 -30.63
C GLU A 6 -22.22 25.05 -29.41
N ILE A 7 -20.87 24.91 -29.37
CA ILE A 7 -20.16 24.30 -28.27
C ILE A 7 -19.85 25.35 -27.21
N PRO A 8 -20.32 25.19 -25.95
CA PRO A 8 -20.01 26.14 -24.88
C PRO A 8 -18.48 26.20 -24.62
N LEU A 9 -17.99 27.43 -24.46
CA LEU A 9 -16.59 27.69 -24.07
C LEU A 9 -16.49 27.71 -22.56
N VAL A 10 -15.31 27.30 -22.03
CA VAL A 10 -14.99 27.40 -20.61
C VAL A 10 -13.62 28.04 -20.43
N ALA A 11 -13.53 28.99 -19.50
CA ALA A 11 -12.28 29.62 -19.12
C ALA A 11 -11.47 28.71 -18.24
N THR A 12 -10.26 28.39 -18.65
CA THR A 12 -9.33 27.52 -17.88
C THR A 12 -7.96 28.19 -17.78
N ASN A 13 -7.23 27.85 -16.73
CA ASN A 13 -5.82 28.16 -16.56
C ASN A 13 -5.11 26.90 -16.08
N GLU A 14 -4.08 26.48 -16.81
CA GLU A 14 -3.24 25.34 -16.39
C GLU A 14 -2.38 25.76 -15.19
N ALA A 15 -2.93 25.60 -13.96
CA ALA A 15 -2.23 25.94 -12.76
C ALA A 15 -1.40 24.74 -12.28
N PHE A 16 -0.08 24.90 -12.20
CA PHE A 16 0.87 23.89 -11.69
C PHE A 16 1.44 24.24 -10.34
N PHE A 17 1.35 25.49 -9.90
CA PHE A 17 1.83 25.99 -8.60
C PHE A 17 0.89 27.08 -8.06
N LEU A 18 1.01 27.37 -6.74
CA LEU A 18 0.03 28.23 -6.04
C LEU A 18 0.17 29.70 -6.38
N ASN A 19 1.40 30.19 -6.49
CA ASN A 19 1.72 31.59 -6.73
C ASN A 19 2.90 31.71 -7.70
N ARG A 20 3.17 32.89 -8.18
CA ARG A 20 4.19 33.16 -9.20
C ARG A 20 5.62 32.80 -8.72
N GLU A 21 5.87 32.89 -7.42
CA GLU A 21 7.14 32.54 -6.78
C GLU A 21 7.43 31.03 -6.81
N GLY A 22 6.38 30.18 -6.93
CA GLY A 22 6.51 28.74 -7.07
C GLY A 22 7.06 28.25 -8.41
N TYR A 23 7.22 29.17 -9.39
CA TYR A 23 7.71 28.82 -10.74
C TYR A 23 9.08 28.12 -10.72
N GLU A 24 10.03 28.67 -9.95
CA GLU A 24 11.38 28.15 -9.92
C GLU A 24 11.46 26.73 -9.33
N ALA A 25 10.71 26.48 -8.27
CA ALA A 25 10.60 25.16 -7.66
C ALA A 25 9.93 24.16 -8.62
N HIS A 26 8.86 24.59 -9.32
CA HIS A 26 8.20 23.75 -10.31
C HIS A 26 9.11 23.44 -11.51
N ASP A 27 9.91 24.41 -11.98
CA ASP A 27 10.88 24.22 -13.05
C ASP A 27 11.96 23.20 -12.67
N ALA A 28 12.44 23.26 -11.42
CA ALA A 28 13.35 22.25 -10.87
C ALA A 28 12.67 20.89 -10.74
N LEU A 29 11.39 20.82 -10.35
CA LEU A 29 10.63 19.56 -10.27
C LEU A 29 10.49 18.91 -11.64
N MET A 30 10.21 19.67 -12.70
CA MET A 30 10.19 19.17 -14.07
C MET A 30 11.55 18.63 -14.48
N ALA A 31 12.64 19.33 -14.18
CA ALA A 31 14.00 18.87 -14.47
C ALA A 31 14.32 17.55 -13.72
N VAL A 32 13.86 17.40 -12.46
CA VAL A 32 13.99 16.14 -11.69
C VAL A 32 13.22 15.02 -12.38
N ALA A 33 11.99 15.27 -12.82
CA ALA A 33 11.14 14.26 -13.46
C ALA A 33 11.69 13.77 -14.80
N GLU A 34 12.27 14.68 -15.60
CA GLU A 34 12.85 14.38 -16.91
C GLU A 34 14.30 13.89 -16.84
N GLY A 35 14.92 13.89 -15.65
CA GLY A 35 16.34 13.55 -15.48
C GLY A 35 17.30 14.56 -16.13
N GLN A 36 16.85 15.80 -16.32
CA GLN A 36 17.58 16.91 -16.94
C GLN A 36 18.18 17.85 -15.88
N ILE A 37 18.95 18.83 -16.33
CA ILE A 37 19.45 19.93 -15.48
C ILE A 37 18.71 21.23 -15.82
N VAL A 38 18.59 22.12 -14.84
CA VAL A 38 17.82 23.37 -14.98
C VAL A 38 18.44 24.29 -16.02
N SER A 39 19.76 24.27 -16.20
CA SER A 39 20.49 25.06 -17.20
C SER A 39 20.23 24.65 -18.64
N ASN A 40 19.73 23.44 -18.91
CA ASN A 40 19.39 22.99 -20.27
C ASN A 40 18.18 23.79 -20.82
N SER A 41 18.42 24.58 -21.87
CA SER A 41 17.41 25.43 -22.50
C SER A 41 16.41 24.66 -23.39
N GLU A 42 16.77 23.43 -23.84
CA GLU A 42 15.96 22.65 -24.78
C GLU A 42 14.87 21.80 -24.09
N ARG A 43 14.90 21.71 -22.74
CA ARG A 43 13.89 20.97 -21.98
C ARG A 43 12.52 21.65 -22.00
N LYS A 44 11.46 20.88 -21.77
CA LYS A 44 10.12 21.43 -21.61
C LYS A 44 10.05 22.35 -20.40
N ARG A 45 9.40 23.49 -20.56
CA ARG A 45 9.16 24.47 -19.49
C ARG A 45 7.74 24.99 -19.60
N VAL A 46 7.18 25.35 -18.47
CA VAL A 46 5.99 26.22 -18.40
C VAL A 46 6.43 27.67 -18.22
N THR A 47 5.51 28.59 -18.17
CA THR A 47 5.80 30.01 -17.89
C THR A 47 5.46 30.36 -16.45
N PRO A 48 5.99 31.47 -15.89
CA PRO A 48 5.62 31.93 -14.56
C PRO A 48 4.12 32.24 -14.39
N ASP A 49 3.35 32.28 -15.50
CA ASP A 49 1.91 32.55 -15.48
C ASP A 49 1.04 31.33 -15.23
N HIS A 50 1.63 30.15 -15.07
CA HIS A 50 0.94 28.89 -14.73
C HIS A 50 0.72 28.72 -13.22
N TYR A 51 0.48 29.81 -12.49
CA TYR A 51 0.05 29.77 -11.09
C TYR A 51 -1.47 29.81 -10.96
N LEU A 52 -1.99 29.43 -9.80
CA LEU A 52 -3.41 29.46 -9.50
C LEU A 52 -3.87 30.91 -9.38
N LYS A 53 -4.52 31.42 -10.43
CA LYS A 53 -5.02 32.78 -10.49
C LYS A 53 -6.24 33.01 -9.62
N SER A 54 -6.34 34.18 -9.06
CA SER A 54 -7.54 34.64 -8.35
C SER A 54 -8.73 34.78 -9.30
N GLN A 55 -9.93 34.89 -8.73
CA GLN A 55 -11.14 35.13 -9.51
C GLN A 55 -11.03 36.45 -10.31
N ASP A 56 -10.53 37.53 -9.71
CA ASP A 56 -10.39 38.82 -10.36
C ASP A 56 -9.41 38.77 -11.54
N GLU A 57 -8.29 38.04 -11.38
CA GLU A 57 -7.35 37.85 -12.49
C GLU A 57 -7.95 37.05 -13.64
N MET A 58 -8.74 36.00 -13.35
CA MET A 58 -9.45 35.23 -14.37
C MET A 58 -10.51 36.09 -15.09
N VAL A 59 -11.27 36.91 -14.36
CA VAL A 59 -12.25 37.84 -14.93
C VAL A 59 -11.58 38.86 -15.85
N ALA A 60 -10.43 39.38 -15.44
CA ALA A 60 -9.67 40.32 -16.27
C ALA A 60 -9.13 39.66 -17.54
N LEU A 61 -8.61 38.40 -17.43
CA LEU A 61 -8.06 37.64 -18.57
C LEU A 61 -9.12 37.28 -19.63
N PHE A 62 -10.34 36.97 -19.22
CA PHE A 62 -11.43 36.54 -20.10
C PHE A 62 -12.55 37.59 -20.20
N SER A 63 -12.21 38.87 -20.03
CA SER A 63 -13.18 40.00 -20.10
C SER A 63 -13.90 40.11 -21.44
N ASP A 64 -13.31 39.60 -22.51
CA ASP A 64 -13.87 39.52 -23.86
C ASP A 64 -14.77 38.28 -24.10
N LEU A 65 -14.78 37.33 -23.17
CA LEU A 65 -15.54 36.06 -23.24
C LEU A 65 -16.23 35.73 -21.89
N PRO A 66 -17.12 36.61 -21.38
CA PRO A 66 -17.72 36.45 -20.04
C PRO A 66 -18.51 35.15 -19.88
N GLU A 67 -19.15 34.67 -20.95
CA GLU A 67 -19.87 33.41 -20.94
C GLU A 67 -18.97 32.19 -20.61
N SER A 68 -17.68 32.27 -20.92
CA SER A 68 -16.73 31.21 -20.61
C SER A 68 -16.45 31.08 -19.10
N LEU A 69 -16.55 32.21 -18.36
CA LEU A 69 -16.46 32.27 -16.91
C LEU A 69 -17.73 31.70 -16.26
N GLU A 70 -18.91 32.11 -16.77
CA GLU A 70 -20.22 31.61 -16.31
C GLU A 70 -20.29 30.07 -16.46
N ASN A 71 -19.85 29.55 -17.61
CA ASN A 71 -19.79 28.10 -17.86
C ASN A 71 -18.87 27.37 -16.88
N SER A 72 -17.82 27.99 -16.35
CA SER A 72 -16.97 27.39 -15.31
C SER A 72 -17.78 27.13 -14.02
N VAL A 73 -18.65 28.05 -13.63
CA VAL A 73 -19.55 27.93 -12.49
C VAL A 73 -20.59 26.83 -12.73
N GLU A 74 -21.19 26.79 -13.92
CA GLU A 74 -22.15 25.75 -14.31
C GLU A 74 -21.54 24.34 -14.25
N ILE A 75 -20.28 24.20 -14.65
CA ILE A 75 -19.55 22.92 -14.53
C ILE A 75 -19.33 22.58 -13.06
N ALA A 76 -18.88 23.54 -12.24
CA ALA A 76 -18.64 23.32 -10.82
C ALA A 76 -19.93 22.89 -10.09
N LEU A 77 -21.08 23.48 -10.40
CA LEU A 77 -22.38 23.10 -9.84
C LEU A 77 -22.80 21.67 -10.19
N ARG A 78 -22.38 21.16 -11.33
CA ARG A 78 -22.63 19.76 -11.74
C ARG A 78 -21.70 18.75 -11.07
N CYS A 79 -20.52 19.18 -10.60
CA CYS A 79 -19.49 18.34 -9.98
C CYS A 79 -19.66 18.29 -8.46
N HIS A 80 -20.77 17.70 -7.97
CA HIS A 80 -21.13 17.68 -6.55
C HIS A 80 -21.08 16.30 -5.88
N ILE A 81 -20.58 15.27 -6.58
CA ILE A 81 -20.47 13.94 -6.03
C ILE A 81 -19.14 13.74 -5.28
N ALA A 82 -19.21 13.20 -4.08
CA ALA A 82 -18.04 12.77 -3.33
C ALA A 82 -17.86 11.26 -3.46
N THR A 83 -16.62 10.79 -3.34
CA THR A 83 -16.32 9.36 -3.30
C THR A 83 -16.98 8.71 -2.09
N PRO A 84 -17.89 7.73 -2.26
CA PRO A 84 -18.59 7.12 -1.13
C PRO A 84 -17.63 6.28 -0.29
N VAL A 85 -17.74 6.42 1.04
CA VAL A 85 -17.14 5.48 1.98
C VAL A 85 -18.06 4.25 2.06
N ARG A 86 -17.51 3.07 1.82
CA ARG A 86 -18.25 1.81 1.80
C ARG A 86 -17.84 0.93 2.96
N LYS A 87 -18.77 0.08 3.40
CA LYS A 87 -18.45 -1.02 4.31
C LYS A 87 -17.55 -2.03 3.58
N PRO A 88 -16.70 -2.78 4.31
CA PRO A 88 -15.87 -3.81 3.71
C PRO A 88 -16.68 -4.80 2.88
N ILE A 89 -16.28 -4.98 1.64
CA ILE A 89 -16.85 -5.93 0.69
C ILE A 89 -15.90 -7.12 0.66
N LEU A 90 -16.32 -8.21 1.30
CA LEU A 90 -15.52 -9.44 1.31
C LEU A 90 -15.68 -10.16 -0.03
N PRO A 91 -14.58 -10.61 -0.65
CA PRO A 91 -14.66 -11.52 -1.79
C PRO A 91 -15.33 -12.82 -1.35
N ARG A 92 -16.00 -13.49 -2.27
CA ARG A 92 -16.70 -14.76 -2.00
C ARG A 92 -15.74 -15.93 -2.21
N PHE A 93 -15.70 -16.82 -1.24
CA PHE A 93 -14.94 -18.06 -1.37
C PHE A 93 -15.67 -19.09 -2.26
N ILE A 94 -16.99 -19.10 -2.22
CA ILE A 94 -17.85 -20.03 -2.96
C ILE A 94 -18.62 -19.25 -4.03
N GLU A 95 -18.43 -19.61 -5.31
CA GLU A 95 -19.09 -18.97 -6.46
C GLU A 95 -20.60 -19.25 -6.59
N GLN A 96 -21.15 -20.19 -5.83
CA GLN A 96 -22.52 -20.67 -6.01
C GLN A 96 -23.48 -20.07 -4.98
N SER A 97 -24.16 -18.99 -5.31
CA SER A 97 -25.59 -18.80 -5.02
C SER A 97 -26.09 -17.42 -5.42
N ILE A 98 -27.36 -17.38 -5.80
CA ILE A 98 -28.10 -16.20 -6.21
C ILE A 98 -28.46 -15.29 -5.01
N ASP A 99 -28.36 -15.82 -3.77
CA ASP A 99 -28.70 -15.10 -2.53
C ASP A 99 -27.48 -14.96 -1.60
N SER A 100 -27.17 -13.73 -1.27
CA SER A 100 -26.05 -13.37 -0.37
C SER A 100 -26.15 -14.02 1.01
N ASN A 101 -27.36 -14.15 1.57
CA ASN A 101 -27.56 -14.76 2.89
C ASN A 101 -27.36 -16.28 2.85
N CYS A 102 -27.65 -16.93 1.73
CA CYS A 102 -27.38 -18.35 1.55
C CYS A 102 -25.88 -18.61 1.46
N THR A 103 -25.12 -17.76 0.75
CA THR A 103 -23.67 -17.86 0.63
C THR A 103 -22.97 -17.75 1.98
N LEU A 104 -23.34 -16.77 2.81
CA LEU A 104 -22.76 -16.61 4.15
C LEU A 104 -22.96 -17.87 5.01
N LYS A 105 -24.15 -18.45 5.02
CA LYS A 105 -24.40 -19.69 5.79
C LYS A 105 -23.60 -20.89 5.29
N VAL A 106 -23.37 -20.97 3.98
CA VAL A 106 -22.53 -22.03 3.39
C VAL A 106 -21.07 -21.83 3.77
N GLU A 107 -20.55 -20.60 3.68
CA GLU A 107 -19.18 -20.26 4.10
C GLU A 107 -18.96 -20.50 5.61
N ASP A 108 -19.94 -20.17 6.46
CA ASP A 108 -19.87 -20.43 7.90
C ASP A 108 -19.81 -21.93 8.20
N SER A 109 -20.63 -22.74 7.50
CA SER A 109 -20.60 -24.20 7.65
C SER A 109 -19.30 -24.79 7.15
N GLU A 110 -18.78 -24.29 6.04
CA GLU A 110 -17.50 -24.73 5.46
C GLU A 110 -16.32 -24.37 6.38
N LEU A 111 -16.32 -23.15 6.94
CA LEU A 111 -15.31 -22.74 7.93
C LEU A 111 -15.30 -23.70 9.14
N LEU A 112 -16.46 -23.98 9.71
CA LEU A 112 -16.59 -24.88 10.85
C LEU A 112 -16.06 -26.28 10.53
N ASN A 113 -16.46 -26.84 9.37
CA ASN A 113 -16.06 -28.17 8.94
C ASN A 113 -14.54 -28.26 8.73
N GLN A 114 -13.96 -27.31 8.00
CA GLN A 114 -12.51 -27.28 7.76
C GLN A 114 -11.73 -27.04 9.05
N ALA A 115 -12.20 -26.16 9.94
CA ALA A 115 -11.55 -25.88 11.21
C ALA A 115 -11.55 -27.12 12.13
N LYS A 116 -12.67 -27.83 12.26
CA LYS A 116 -12.74 -29.08 13.06
C LYS A 116 -11.87 -30.20 12.48
N ALA A 117 -11.93 -30.40 11.18
CA ALA A 117 -11.07 -31.39 10.52
C ALA A 117 -9.58 -31.05 10.66
N GLY A 118 -9.21 -29.79 10.48
CA GLY A 118 -7.84 -29.34 10.61
C GLY A 118 -7.33 -29.40 12.04
N LEU A 119 -8.14 -29.04 13.05
CA LEU A 119 -7.78 -29.17 14.45
C LEU A 119 -7.50 -30.63 14.79
N LYS A 120 -8.34 -31.56 14.38
CA LYS A 120 -8.12 -33.00 14.59
C LYS A 120 -6.76 -33.44 14.05
N ILE A 121 -6.42 -33.08 12.81
CA ILE A 121 -5.13 -33.39 12.21
C ILE A 121 -3.96 -32.80 13.02
N ARG A 122 -4.08 -31.52 13.46
CA ARG A 122 -3.05 -30.87 14.27
C ARG A 122 -2.83 -31.59 15.61
N LEU A 123 -3.90 -31.97 16.29
CA LEU A 123 -3.81 -32.69 17.57
C LEU A 123 -3.23 -34.11 17.41
N GLU A 124 -3.54 -34.78 16.31
CA GLU A 124 -2.97 -36.11 16.01
C GLU A 124 -1.48 -36.07 15.66
N THR A 125 -1.05 -34.98 14.96
CA THR A 125 0.34 -34.88 14.46
C THR A 125 1.29 -34.20 15.43
N ILE A 126 0.84 -33.15 16.14
CA ILE A 126 1.68 -32.31 17.00
C ILE A 126 1.41 -32.53 18.48
N GLY A 127 0.20 -33.02 18.82
CA GLY A 127 -0.25 -33.25 20.19
C GLY A 127 -0.79 -31.99 20.89
N LEU A 128 -1.19 -32.21 22.13
CA LEU A 128 -1.75 -31.15 23.00
C LEU A 128 -0.65 -30.27 23.62
N ALA A 129 -0.98 -29.05 23.95
CA ALA A 129 -0.15 -28.23 24.82
C ALA A 129 -0.22 -28.73 26.26
N GLU A 130 0.85 -28.56 27.03
CA GLU A 130 0.93 -28.98 28.43
C GLU A 130 -0.18 -28.30 29.27
N GLY A 131 -0.91 -29.14 30.04
CA GLY A 131 -1.99 -28.65 30.90
C GLY A 131 -3.34 -28.46 30.21
N TYR A 132 -3.46 -28.73 28.91
CA TYR A 132 -4.72 -28.61 28.16
C TYR A 132 -5.25 -29.99 27.73
N THR A 133 -6.59 -30.05 27.62
CA THR A 133 -7.32 -31.23 27.13
C THR A 133 -7.89 -30.97 25.73
N VAL A 134 -8.33 -32.05 25.07
CA VAL A 134 -9.02 -31.93 23.76
C VAL A 134 -10.26 -31.05 23.88
N ALA A 135 -10.99 -31.16 25.01
CA ALA A 135 -12.18 -30.36 25.26
C ALA A 135 -11.88 -28.84 25.34
N ASP A 136 -10.72 -28.45 25.88
CA ASP A 136 -10.30 -27.06 25.93
C ASP A 136 -10.06 -26.49 24.52
N TYR A 137 -9.44 -27.28 23.63
CA TYR A 137 -9.25 -26.91 22.23
C TYR A 137 -10.57 -26.80 21.48
N GLU A 138 -11.48 -27.76 21.66
CA GLU A 138 -12.80 -27.75 21.01
C GLU A 138 -13.64 -26.54 21.49
N GLN A 139 -13.65 -26.26 22.78
CA GLN A 139 -14.34 -25.12 23.35
C GLN A 139 -13.80 -23.79 22.79
N ARG A 140 -12.46 -23.67 22.73
CA ARG A 140 -11.81 -22.49 22.18
C ARG A 140 -12.12 -22.33 20.67
N LEU A 141 -12.10 -23.43 19.91
CA LEU A 141 -12.43 -23.42 18.48
C LEU A 141 -13.87 -22.97 18.25
N ASP A 142 -14.84 -23.55 18.96
CA ASP A 142 -16.25 -23.21 18.83
C ASP A 142 -16.50 -21.74 19.21
N TYR A 143 -15.84 -21.23 20.23
CA TYR A 143 -15.88 -19.82 20.60
C TYR A 143 -15.35 -18.92 19.47
N GLU A 144 -14.15 -19.18 18.94
CA GLU A 144 -13.56 -18.39 17.87
C GLU A 144 -14.41 -18.41 16.59
N VAL A 145 -14.90 -19.61 16.18
CA VAL A 145 -15.81 -19.76 15.04
C VAL A 145 -17.06 -18.91 15.24
N SER A 146 -17.66 -18.92 16.44
CA SER A 146 -18.84 -18.11 16.74
C SER A 146 -18.60 -16.61 16.58
N VAL A 147 -17.42 -16.12 16.97
CA VAL A 147 -17.01 -14.72 16.79
C VAL A 147 -16.79 -14.39 15.32
N ILE A 148 -16.04 -15.23 14.60
CA ILE A 148 -15.74 -15.03 13.17
C ILE A 148 -17.02 -14.99 12.34
N THR A 149 -17.94 -15.92 12.57
CA THR A 149 -19.25 -16.00 11.89
C THR A 149 -20.10 -14.77 12.21
N ARG A 150 -20.20 -14.37 13.48
CA ARG A 150 -20.94 -13.17 13.86
C ARG A 150 -20.42 -11.90 13.22
N MET A 151 -19.10 -11.81 13.01
CA MET A 151 -18.44 -10.69 12.34
C MET A 151 -18.44 -10.83 10.81
N GLN A 152 -18.97 -11.93 10.25
CA GLN A 152 -19.06 -12.22 8.81
C GLN A 152 -17.70 -12.34 8.11
N PHE A 153 -16.66 -12.85 8.80
CA PHE A 153 -15.32 -13.01 8.24
C PHE A 153 -14.99 -14.45 7.80
N SER A 154 -15.98 -15.35 7.75
CA SER A 154 -15.78 -16.76 7.34
C SER A 154 -15.12 -16.90 5.98
N GLY A 155 -15.59 -16.15 4.99
CA GLY A 155 -15.02 -16.13 3.63
C GLY A 155 -13.56 -15.64 3.63
N TYR A 156 -13.23 -14.64 4.43
CA TYR A 156 -11.86 -14.12 4.54
C TYR A 156 -10.88 -15.21 5.04
N PHE A 157 -11.23 -15.91 6.11
CA PHE A 157 -10.41 -17.03 6.63
C PHE A 157 -10.26 -18.15 5.63
N LEU A 158 -11.34 -18.51 4.93
CA LEU A 158 -11.31 -19.56 3.91
C LEU A 158 -10.41 -19.19 2.73
N ILE A 159 -10.47 -17.94 2.24
CA ILE A 159 -9.64 -17.44 1.15
C ILE A 159 -8.16 -17.46 1.56
N VAL A 160 -7.85 -16.99 2.77
CA VAL A 160 -6.46 -16.99 3.27
C VAL A 160 -5.93 -18.42 3.40
N SER A 161 -6.73 -19.31 3.98
CA SER A 161 -6.39 -20.75 4.09
C SER A 161 -6.14 -21.39 2.73
N ASP A 162 -6.96 -21.06 1.74
CA ASP A 162 -6.89 -21.63 0.41
C ASP A 162 -5.56 -21.35 -0.30
N PHE A 163 -5.16 -20.08 -0.41
CA PHE A 163 -3.92 -19.77 -1.11
C PHE A 163 -2.66 -20.20 -0.32
N ILE A 164 -2.73 -20.28 1.01
CA ILE A 164 -1.65 -20.84 1.82
C ILE A 164 -1.53 -22.36 1.60
N LYS A 165 -2.64 -23.09 1.61
CA LYS A 165 -2.67 -24.53 1.31
C LYS A 165 -2.16 -24.80 -0.12
N TRP A 166 -2.57 -23.97 -1.08
CA TRP A 166 -2.08 -24.07 -2.45
C TRP A 166 -0.56 -23.86 -2.52
N ALA A 167 -0.04 -22.83 -1.85
CA ALA A 167 1.39 -22.57 -1.80
C ALA A 167 2.16 -23.75 -1.19
N LYS A 168 1.71 -24.27 -0.03
CA LYS A 168 2.32 -25.42 0.64
C LYS A 168 2.26 -26.68 -0.24
N ALA A 169 1.17 -26.92 -0.96
CA ALA A 169 1.02 -28.05 -1.89
C ALA A 169 1.92 -27.97 -3.13
N HIS A 170 2.43 -26.77 -3.45
CA HIS A 170 3.38 -26.55 -4.55
C HIS A 170 4.81 -26.31 -4.07
N ASP A 171 5.13 -26.73 -2.86
CA ASP A 171 6.46 -26.58 -2.23
C ASP A 171 6.95 -25.11 -2.23
N ILE A 172 6.03 -24.16 -2.07
CA ILE A 172 6.35 -22.76 -1.88
C ILE A 172 6.41 -22.49 -0.37
N PRO A 173 7.59 -22.12 0.16
CA PRO A 173 7.76 -21.83 1.58
C PRO A 173 6.84 -20.73 2.07
N VAL A 174 6.13 -21.01 3.16
CA VAL A 174 5.25 -20.06 3.86
C VAL A 174 5.70 -19.95 5.30
N GLY A 175 5.79 -18.74 5.84
CA GLY A 175 6.18 -18.51 7.22
C GLY A 175 5.15 -19.05 8.22
N PRO A 176 5.55 -19.30 9.48
CA PRO A 176 4.68 -19.90 10.51
C PRO A 176 3.54 -18.99 10.98
N GLY A 177 3.47 -17.79 10.48
CA GLY A 177 2.55 -16.75 10.94
C GLY A 177 3.17 -15.81 11.97
N ARG A 178 2.69 -14.59 12.02
CA ARG A 178 3.14 -13.52 12.91
C ARG A 178 2.02 -12.54 13.24
N GLY A 179 2.32 -11.57 14.12
CA GLY A 179 1.35 -10.56 14.51
C GLY A 179 0.21 -11.11 15.36
N SER A 180 -0.93 -10.44 15.34
CA SER A 180 -2.09 -10.82 16.14
C SER A 180 -2.80 -12.08 15.64
N GLY A 181 -2.70 -12.41 14.35
CA GLY A 181 -3.31 -13.59 13.73
C GLY A 181 -2.81 -14.92 14.31
N ALA A 182 -1.58 -14.95 14.86
CA ALA A 182 -1.04 -16.11 15.57
C ALA A 182 -1.84 -16.47 16.84
N GLY A 183 -2.68 -15.57 17.36
CA GLY A 183 -3.56 -15.81 18.50
C GLY A 183 -4.83 -16.60 18.18
N SER A 184 -5.11 -16.91 16.92
CA SER A 184 -6.31 -17.63 16.49
C SER A 184 -6.08 -19.13 16.36
N LEU A 185 -6.86 -19.93 17.10
CA LEU A 185 -6.87 -21.38 16.97
C LEU A 185 -7.52 -21.83 15.65
N VAL A 186 -8.51 -21.09 15.15
CA VAL A 186 -9.11 -21.33 13.84
C VAL A 186 -8.05 -21.14 12.75
N ALA A 187 -7.22 -20.07 12.82
CA ALA A 187 -6.13 -19.86 11.88
C ALA A 187 -5.08 -21.02 11.92
N TYR A 188 -4.76 -21.51 13.12
CA TYR A 188 -3.89 -22.67 13.31
C TYR A 188 -4.49 -23.94 12.71
N ALA A 189 -5.77 -24.23 12.97
CA ALA A 189 -6.48 -25.37 12.42
C ALA A 189 -6.57 -25.32 10.88
N LEU A 190 -6.80 -24.15 10.33
CA LEU A 190 -6.88 -23.91 8.87
C LEU A 190 -5.51 -23.86 8.17
N THR A 191 -4.41 -24.08 8.87
CA THR A 191 -3.02 -24.01 8.37
C THR A 191 -2.59 -22.60 7.90
N ILE A 192 -3.32 -21.56 8.32
CA ILE A 192 -2.93 -20.18 8.10
C ILE A 192 -1.70 -19.84 8.93
N THR A 193 -1.67 -20.32 10.19
CA THR A 193 -0.50 -20.23 11.07
C THR A 193 -0.04 -21.63 11.48
N ASP A 194 1.24 -21.75 11.87
CA ASP A 194 1.82 -22.99 12.40
C ASP A 194 2.16 -22.83 13.90
N VAL A 195 1.65 -21.77 14.54
CA VAL A 195 1.82 -21.48 15.98
C VAL A 195 0.56 -21.89 16.72
N ASP A 196 0.68 -22.79 17.68
CA ASP A 196 -0.42 -23.20 18.57
C ASP A 196 -0.68 -22.10 19.63
N PRO A 197 -1.82 -21.38 19.58
CA PRO A 197 -2.07 -20.25 20.46
C PRO A 197 -2.26 -20.66 21.93
N LEU A 198 -2.68 -21.90 22.23
CA LEU A 198 -2.83 -22.37 23.61
C LEU A 198 -1.47 -22.64 24.22
N ARG A 199 -0.54 -23.25 23.47
CA ARG A 199 0.82 -23.51 23.92
C ARG A 199 1.59 -22.27 24.34
N PHE A 200 1.32 -21.13 23.70
CA PHE A 200 1.96 -19.84 23.97
C PHE A 200 1.06 -18.84 24.68
N SER A 201 -0.10 -19.28 25.19
CA SER A 201 -1.07 -18.44 25.91
C SER A 201 -1.45 -17.17 25.16
N LEU A 202 -1.62 -17.27 23.83
CA LEU A 202 -1.98 -16.15 22.97
C LEU A 202 -3.48 -15.87 23.01
N LEU A 203 -3.84 -14.58 23.02
CA LEU A 203 -5.23 -14.13 23.12
C LEU A 203 -5.82 -13.87 21.75
N PHE A 204 -6.96 -14.50 21.45
CA PHE A 204 -7.73 -14.28 20.22
C PHE A 204 -8.30 -12.86 20.11
N GLU A 205 -8.69 -12.29 21.24
CA GLU A 205 -9.30 -10.96 21.32
C GLU A 205 -8.37 -9.82 20.90
N ARG A 206 -7.06 -10.09 20.83
CA ARG A 206 -6.08 -9.17 20.24
C ARG A 206 -6.13 -9.15 18.72
N PHE A 207 -6.62 -10.23 18.12
CA PHE A 207 -6.77 -10.36 16.67
C PHE A 207 -8.16 -9.93 16.21
N LEU A 208 -9.21 -10.50 16.80
CA LEU A 208 -10.61 -10.15 16.52
C LEU A 208 -11.34 -9.85 17.84
N ASN A 209 -11.92 -8.66 17.91
CA ASN A 209 -12.74 -8.24 19.03
C ASN A 209 -14.06 -7.68 18.50
N PRO A 210 -15.23 -8.28 18.88
CA PRO A 210 -16.54 -7.80 18.45
C PRO A 210 -16.84 -6.35 18.87
N ASP A 211 -16.25 -5.88 19.98
CA ASP A 211 -16.44 -4.53 20.49
C ASP A 211 -15.59 -3.50 19.74
N ARG A 212 -14.60 -3.96 19.01
CA ARG A 212 -13.73 -3.14 18.17
C ARG A 212 -13.84 -3.60 16.72
N VAL A 213 -14.73 -2.97 15.96
CA VAL A 213 -14.94 -3.27 14.54
C VAL A 213 -13.68 -2.88 13.74
N SER A 214 -12.70 -3.81 13.67
CA SER A 214 -11.54 -3.72 12.79
C SER A 214 -11.51 -4.96 11.89
N MET A 215 -11.09 -4.76 10.65
CA MET A 215 -10.85 -5.88 9.74
C MET A 215 -9.72 -6.77 10.26
N PRO A 216 -9.86 -8.10 10.15
CA PRO A 216 -8.75 -9.00 10.39
C PRO A 216 -7.62 -8.74 9.36
N ASP A 217 -6.38 -8.76 9.80
CA ASP A 217 -5.21 -8.58 8.96
C ASP A 217 -4.22 -9.71 9.23
N PHE A 218 -4.06 -10.59 8.24
CA PHE A 218 -3.04 -11.64 8.26
C PHE A 218 -1.82 -11.19 7.47
N ASP A 219 -0.71 -11.03 8.18
CA ASP A 219 0.61 -10.86 7.58
C ASP A 219 1.16 -12.23 7.15
N ILE A 220 1.22 -12.49 5.85
CA ILE A 220 1.63 -13.79 5.33
C ILE A 220 2.98 -13.67 4.64
N ASP A 221 3.94 -14.41 5.16
CA ASP A 221 5.31 -14.40 4.66
C ASP A 221 5.52 -15.55 3.67
N PHE A 222 5.66 -15.21 2.37
CA PHE A 222 6.00 -16.17 1.31
C PHE A 222 7.47 -16.10 0.93
N CYS A 223 7.98 -17.15 0.31
CA CYS A 223 9.27 -17.11 -0.38
C CYS A 223 9.28 -15.97 -1.41
N GLN A 224 10.25 -15.05 -1.31
CA GLN A 224 10.31 -13.87 -2.17
C GLN A 224 10.39 -14.22 -3.66
N GLU A 225 11.12 -15.29 -4.02
CA GLU A 225 11.32 -15.69 -5.41
C GLU A 225 10.06 -16.30 -6.04
N ARG A 226 9.22 -16.97 -5.23
CA ARG A 226 8.04 -17.71 -5.72
C ARG A 226 6.71 -17.10 -5.32
N ARG A 227 6.70 -15.95 -4.64
CA ARG A 227 5.47 -15.23 -4.24
C ARG A 227 4.57 -14.92 -5.43
N GLU A 228 5.14 -14.54 -6.56
CA GLU A 228 4.39 -14.23 -7.78
C GLU A 228 3.55 -15.41 -8.28
N GLU A 229 3.99 -16.66 -8.07
CA GLU A 229 3.22 -17.86 -8.43
C GLU A 229 1.91 -17.94 -7.61
N VAL A 230 1.97 -17.58 -6.31
CA VAL A 230 0.79 -17.53 -5.45
C VAL A 230 -0.17 -16.43 -5.89
N ILE A 231 0.35 -15.25 -6.25
CA ILE A 231 -0.46 -14.15 -6.76
C ILE A 231 -1.17 -14.55 -8.07
N HIS A 232 -0.46 -15.22 -8.97
CA HIS A 232 -1.05 -15.74 -10.22
C HIS A 232 -2.15 -16.79 -9.96
N TYR A 233 -1.95 -17.66 -8.94
CA TYR A 233 -2.99 -18.60 -8.53
C TYR A 233 -4.25 -17.85 -8.07
N VAL A 234 -4.10 -16.84 -7.22
CA VAL A 234 -5.22 -16.02 -6.72
C VAL A 234 -5.94 -15.34 -7.88
N GLN A 235 -5.20 -14.74 -8.83
CA GLN A 235 -5.79 -14.14 -10.03
C GLN A 235 -6.55 -15.15 -10.90
N LYS A 236 -6.02 -16.36 -11.04
CA LYS A 236 -6.67 -17.41 -11.82
C LYS A 236 -7.93 -17.90 -11.15
N LYS A 237 -7.95 -18.00 -9.82
CA LYS A 237 -9.07 -18.52 -9.05
C LYS A 237 -10.19 -17.50 -8.87
N TYR A 238 -9.85 -16.27 -8.49
CA TYR A 238 -10.83 -15.23 -8.15
C TYR A 238 -11.18 -14.28 -9.31
N GLY A 239 -10.46 -14.38 -10.43
CA GLY A 239 -10.66 -13.53 -11.62
C GLY A 239 -9.56 -12.48 -11.78
N ARG A 240 -9.07 -12.31 -13.01
CA ARG A 240 -7.99 -11.36 -13.31
C ARG A 240 -8.41 -9.89 -13.16
N ASP A 241 -9.68 -9.61 -13.33
CA ASP A 241 -10.31 -8.30 -13.19
C ASP A 241 -10.75 -8.00 -11.75
N GLN A 242 -10.74 -9.02 -10.88
CA GLN A 242 -11.13 -8.92 -9.47
C GLN A 242 -9.92 -8.86 -8.52
N VAL A 243 -8.70 -9.03 -9.03
CA VAL A 243 -7.47 -9.03 -8.21
C VAL A 243 -6.51 -7.96 -8.72
N ALA A 244 -6.07 -7.08 -7.83
CA ALA A 244 -5.13 -6.01 -8.15
C ALA A 244 -4.11 -5.77 -7.04
N GLN A 245 -2.97 -5.20 -7.43
CA GLN A 245 -2.01 -4.63 -6.47
C GLN A 245 -2.49 -3.27 -5.96
N ILE A 246 -2.06 -2.90 -4.76
CA ILE A 246 -2.33 -1.58 -4.19
C ILE A 246 -1.24 -0.61 -4.67
N ILE A 247 -1.64 0.62 -5.04
CA ILE A 247 -0.69 1.68 -5.38
C ILE A 247 0.00 2.24 -4.13
N THR A 248 1.24 2.66 -4.29
CA THR A 248 1.95 3.50 -3.33
C THR A 248 2.48 4.75 -3.99
N PHE A 249 2.53 5.84 -3.25
CA PHE A 249 3.06 7.11 -3.73
C PHE A 249 4.34 7.44 -2.98
N GLY A 250 5.45 7.49 -3.72
CA GLY A 250 6.71 7.99 -3.20
C GLY A 250 6.64 9.51 -3.00
N LYS A 251 7.10 9.99 -1.84
CA LYS A 251 7.22 11.41 -1.53
C LYS A 251 8.66 11.86 -1.57
N LEU A 252 8.87 13.12 -1.92
CA LEU A 252 10.16 13.79 -1.78
C LEU A 252 10.40 14.09 -0.29
N GLN A 253 11.22 13.28 0.35
CA GLN A 253 11.62 13.47 1.75
C GLN A 253 12.89 14.32 1.82
N ALA A 254 13.17 14.95 2.97
CA ALA A 254 14.25 15.91 3.20
C ALA A 254 15.59 15.54 2.52
N ARG A 255 16.11 14.34 2.78
CA ARG A 255 17.37 13.88 2.18
C ARG A 255 17.30 13.62 0.68
N ALA A 256 16.12 13.14 0.20
CA ALA A 256 15.91 12.84 -1.19
C ALA A 256 15.76 14.13 -2.01
N VAL A 257 14.98 15.09 -1.52
CA VAL A 257 14.77 16.37 -2.19
C VAL A 257 16.05 17.16 -2.32
N LEU A 258 16.91 17.19 -1.27
CA LEU A 258 18.22 17.85 -1.33
C LEU A 258 19.12 17.24 -2.43
N ARG A 259 19.12 15.89 -2.58
CA ARG A 259 19.90 15.24 -3.63
C ARG A 259 19.36 15.53 -5.01
N ASP A 260 18.05 15.45 -5.19
CA ASP A 260 17.41 15.67 -6.49
C ASP A 260 17.55 17.12 -6.93
N VAL A 261 17.28 18.10 -6.05
CA VAL A 261 17.42 19.53 -6.35
C VAL A 261 18.88 19.90 -6.56
N GLY A 262 19.79 19.42 -5.69
CA GLY A 262 21.22 19.65 -5.86
C GLY A 262 21.75 19.13 -7.19
N ARG A 263 21.28 17.95 -7.63
CA ARG A 263 21.65 17.38 -8.94
C ARG A 263 21.19 18.25 -10.11
N VAL A 264 19.94 18.69 -10.11
CA VAL A 264 19.38 19.46 -11.25
C VAL A 264 19.89 20.90 -11.27
N LEU A 265 20.36 21.44 -10.15
CA LEU A 265 21.02 22.73 -10.05
C LEU A 265 22.54 22.65 -10.20
N GLU A 266 23.09 21.45 -10.50
CA GLU A 266 24.52 21.21 -10.74
C GLU A 266 25.40 21.50 -9.53
N VAL A 267 24.85 21.41 -8.31
CA VAL A 267 25.63 21.52 -7.08
C VAL A 267 26.62 20.36 -6.98
N PRO A 268 27.90 20.60 -6.64
CA PRO A 268 28.90 19.55 -6.51
C PRO A 268 28.44 18.44 -5.56
N TYR A 269 28.58 17.18 -5.97
CA TYR A 269 28.12 16.01 -5.21
C TYR A 269 28.57 16.01 -3.74
N ARG A 270 29.82 16.44 -3.48
CA ARG A 270 30.37 16.50 -2.10
C ARG A 270 29.60 17.48 -1.20
N GLN A 271 29.16 18.60 -1.76
CA GLN A 271 28.38 19.60 -1.01
C GLN A 271 26.96 19.04 -0.76
N VAL A 272 26.32 18.43 -1.76
CA VAL A 272 25.00 17.79 -1.61
C VAL A 272 25.06 16.66 -0.56
N ASP A 273 26.08 15.81 -0.61
CA ASP A 273 26.27 14.73 0.36
C ASP A 273 26.49 15.27 1.79
N TYR A 274 27.24 16.34 1.92
CA TYR A 274 27.43 17.04 3.20
C TYR A 274 26.10 17.56 3.75
N LEU A 275 25.31 18.30 2.95
CA LEU A 275 24.01 18.82 3.37
C LEU A 275 23.04 17.68 3.76
N THR A 276 23.02 16.59 3.00
CA THR A 276 22.15 15.45 3.33
C THR A 276 22.54 14.75 4.63
N LYS A 277 23.80 14.78 5.03
CA LYS A 277 24.28 14.24 6.32
C LYS A 277 23.91 15.11 7.52
N LEU A 278 23.67 16.41 7.32
CA LEU A 278 23.19 17.30 8.37
C LEU A 278 21.74 16.98 8.77
N VAL A 279 20.93 16.40 7.86
CA VAL A 279 19.55 15.96 8.19
C VAL A 279 19.63 14.72 9.08
N PRO A 280 19.05 14.71 10.28
CA PRO A 280 19.05 13.54 11.17
C PRO A 280 18.47 12.29 10.52
N ALA A 281 19.03 11.11 10.85
CA ALA A 281 18.54 9.81 10.38
C ALA A 281 18.13 8.95 11.57
N THR A 282 17.02 9.27 12.18
CA THR A 282 16.46 8.45 13.26
C THR A 282 15.56 7.39 12.65
N PRO A 283 15.82 6.09 12.88
CA PRO A 283 14.93 5.03 12.39
C PRO A 283 13.50 5.22 12.91
N GLY A 284 12.52 5.22 12.00
CA GLY A 284 11.10 5.38 12.35
C GLY A 284 10.63 6.84 12.52
N SER A 285 11.53 7.83 12.51
CA SER A 285 11.18 9.25 12.54
C SER A 285 11.55 9.92 11.20
N GLN A 286 10.59 10.62 10.62
CA GLN A 286 10.82 11.45 9.44
C GLN A 286 10.98 12.90 9.95
N VAL A 287 12.18 13.45 9.82
CA VAL A 287 12.48 14.85 10.15
C VAL A 287 12.21 15.69 8.91
N GLU A 288 11.40 16.72 9.04
CA GLU A 288 11.15 17.69 7.96
C GLU A 288 12.40 18.56 7.74
N LEU A 289 12.63 18.98 6.51
CA LEU A 289 13.80 19.78 6.15
C LEU A 289 13.80 21.14 6.87
N ALA A 290 12.61 21.72 7.04
CA ALA A 290 12.46 22.98 7.78
C ALA A 290 12.94 22.86 9.22
N ASP A 291 12.61 21.79 9.92
CA ASP A 291 13.05 21.52 11.28
C ASP A 291 14.55 21.25 11.32
N ALA A 292 15.06 20.45 10.39
CA ALA A 292 16.48 20.16 10.28
C ALA A 292 17.32 21.43 10.07
N ILE A 293 16.85 22.37 9.23
CA ILE A 293 17.54 23.65 8.99
C ILE A 293 17.52 24.52 10.25
N LYS A 294 16.41 24.53 11.00
CA LYS A 294 16.28 25.29 12.24
C LYS A 294 17.19 24.77 13.35
N ASP A 295 17.33 23.46 13.46
CA ASP A 295 18.03 22.81 14.55
C ASP A 295 19.55 22.71 14.30
N GLU A 296 20.03 22.73 13.04
CA GLU A 296 21.43 22.63 12.67
C GLU A 296 21.97 23.94 12.05
N PRO A 297 22.70 24.76 12.80
CA PRO A 297 23.21 26.06 12.34
C PRO A 297 24.09 26.01 11.10
N LYS A 298 24.68 24.86 10.79
CA LYS A 298 25.56 24.69 9.62
C LYS A 298 24.84 24.91 8.30
N PHE A 299 23.52 24.68 8.24
CA PHE A 299 22.75 25.01 7.04
C PHE A 299 22.80 26.51 6.74
N GLU A 300 22.63 27.34 7.76
CA GLU A 300 22.71 28.80 7.61
C GLU A 300 24.13 29.29 7.29
N GLU A 301 25.15 28.62 7.80
CA GLU A 301 26.55 28.92 7.46
C GLU A 301 26.84 28.62 5.98
N GLU A 302 26.39 27.46 5.48
CA GLU A 302 26.58 27.08 4.08
C GLU A 302 25.73 27.95 3.12
N LYS A 303 24.53 28.34 3.52
CA LYS A 303 23.69 29.30 2.78
C LYS A 303 24.34 30.65 2.60
N LYS A 304 25.07 31.13 3.62
CA LYS A 304 25.81 32.40 3.57
C LYS A 304 27.08 32.31 2.73
N LYS A 305 27.74 31.15 2.67
CA LYS A 305 28.99 30.94 1.92
C LYS A 305 28.75 30.86 0.42
N ASP A 306 27.63 30.21 0.01
CA ASP A 306 27.36 29.94 -1.38
C ASP A 306 25.86 30.22 -1.69
N PRO A 307 25.57 31.23 -2.52
CA PRO A 307 24.20 31.54 -2.92
C PRO A 307 23.48 30.36 -3.63
N LEU A 308 24.22 29.48 -4.32
CA LEU A 308 23.66 28.29 -4.97
C LEU A 308 23.12 27.30 -3.93
N ILE A 309 23.78 27.16 -2.79
CA ILE A 309 23.27 26.36 -1.66
C ILE A 309 22.00 26.98 -1.09
N GLY A 310 21.98 28.32 -0.93
CA GLY A 310 20.76 29.03 -0.50
C GLY A 310 19.58 28.74 -1.42
N ARG A 311 19.76 28.89 -2.71
CA ARG A 311 18.76 28.57 -3.75
C ARG A 311 18.33 27.10 -3.69
N THR A 312 19.27 26.18 -3.50
CA THR A 312 18.98 24.75 -3.38
C THR A 312 18.09 24.44 -2.18
N LEU A 313 18.37 25.04 -1.02
CA LEU A 313 17.56 24.87 0.20
C LEU A 313 16.16 25.47 0.03
N ASP A 314 16.04 26.66 -0.55
CA ASP A 314 14.76 27.35 -0.74
C ASP A 314 13.84 26.56 -1.71
N ILE A 315 14.39 25.99 -2.79
CA ILE A 315 13.66 25.12 -3.71
C ILE A 315 13.32 23.77 -3.03
N ALA A 316 14.27 23.19 -2.28
CA ALA A 316 14.05 21.92 -1.60
C ALA A 316 12.92 22.01 -0.56
N LEU A 317 12.83 23.11 0.19
CA LEU A 317 11.75 23.38 1.14
C LEU A 317 10.37 23.44 0.47
N GLN A 318 10.30 24.01 -0.74
CA GLN A 318 9.03 24.07 -1.48
C GLN A 318 8.63 22.73 -2.07
N LEU A 319 9.58 21.85 -2.40
CA LEU A 319 9.32 20.56 -3.05
C LEU A 319 9.20 19.41 -2.03
N GLU A 320 9.63 19.60 -0.78
CA GLU A 320 9.50 18.56 0.24
C GLU A 320 8.03 18.16 0.44
N GLY A 321 7.79 16.89 0.63
CA GLY A 321 6.45 16.33 0.85
C GLY A 321 5.62 16.12 -0.41
N LEU A 322 6.01 16.69 -1.55
CA LEU A 322 5.31 16.45 -2.82
C LEU A 322 5.46 15.01 -3.29
N TYR A 323 4.44 14.52 -3.98
CA TYR A 323 4.49 13.20 -4.60
C TYR A 323 5.45 13.20 -5.80
N ARG A 324 6.32 12.18 -5.84
CA ARG A 324 7.33 12.04 -6.89
C ARG A 324 6.90 11.06 -7.97
N HIS A 325 6.50 9.89 -7.58
CA HIS A 325 6.12 8.82 -8.51
C HIS A 325 5.11 7.88 -7.85
N ALA A 326 4.33 7.22 -8.69
CA ALA A 326 3.51 6.08 -8.32
C ALA A 326 4.32 4.79 -8.45
N SER A 327 4.11 3.87 -7.53
CA SER A 327 4.70 2.55 -7.49
C SER A 327 3.67 1.56 -7.00
N THR A 328 3.95 0.27 -7.09
CA THR A 328 3.11 -0.77 -6.51
C THR A 328 3.52 -1.06 -5.06
N HIS A 329 2.55 -1.37 -4.22
CA HIS A 329 2.82 -1.81 -2.85
C HIS A 329 3.57 -3.14 -2.88
N ALA A 330 4.60 -3.26 -2.04
CA ALA A 330 5.47 -4.44 -2.07
C ALA A 330 4.75 -5.76 -1.71
N ALA A 331 3.65 -5.70 -0.95
CA ALA A 331 2.96 -6.87 -0.43
C ALA A 331 1.45 -6.86 -0.64
N GLY A 332 0.82 -5.69 -0.62
CA GLY A 332 -0.64 -5.55 -0.58
C GLY A 332 -1.30 -5.87 -1.91
N ILE A 333 -2.23 -6.80 -1.89
CA ILE A 333 -3.20 -7.05 -2.96
C ILE A 333 -4.62 -6.88 -2.45
N VAL A 334 -5.55 -6.61 -3.35
CA VAL A 334 -6.99 -6.61 -3.07
C VAL A 334 -7.69 -7.65 -3.93
N ILE A 335 -8.74 -8.24 -3.37
CA ILE A 335 -9.61 -9.18 -4.08
C ILE A 335 -11.03 -8.64 -3.95
N GLY A 336 -11.69 -8.36 -5.09
CA GLY A 336 -13.08 -7.90 -5.13
C GLY A 336 -14.07 -9.04 -5.28
N ASP A 337 -15.34 -8.75 -4.97
CA ASP A 337 -16.48 -9.65 -5.24
C ASP A 337 -17.03 -9.51 -6.69
N ARG A 338 -16.50 -8.54 -7.42
CA ARG A 338 -16.83 -8.17 -8.81
C ARG A 338 -15.64 -7.46 -9.46
N PRO A 339 -15.69 -7.13 -10.76
CA PRO A 339 -14.63 -6.39 -11.41
C PRO A 339 -14.25 -5.11 -10.64
N LEU A 340 -12.98 -4.96 -10.31
CA LEU A 340 -12.49 -3.85 -9.48
C LEU A 340 -12.72 -2.48 -10.11
N SER A 341 -12.82 -2.40 -11.45
CA SER A 341 -13.16 -1.18 -12.18
C SER A 341 -14.54 -0.60 -11.83
N GLU A 342 -15.45 -1.42 -11.30
CA GLU A 342 -16.76 -0.98 -10.80
C GLU A 342 -16.71 -0.41 -9.39
N LEU A 343 -15.62 -0.66 -8.66
CA LEU A 343 -15.45 -0.29 -7.26
C LEU A 343 -14.49 0.89 -7.08
N VAL A 344 -13.36 0.87 -7.80
CA VAL A 344 -12.29 1.86 -7.68
C VAL A 344 -11.66 2.16 -9.06
N PRO A 345 -11.10 3.36 -9.26
CA PRO A 345 -10.34 3.64 -10.46
C PRO A 345 -9.07 2.78 -10.50
N MET A 346 -8.74 2.30 -11.70
CA MET A 346 -7.60 1.40 -11.92
C MET A 346 -6.47 2.11 -12.66
N TYR A 347 -5.24 1.71 -12.35
CA TYR A 347 -4.00 2.16 -12.99
C TYR A 347 -3.28 0.98 -13.63
N ARG A 348 -2.69 1.19 -14.80
CA ARG A 348 -1.84 0.20 -15.47
C ARG A 348 -0.38 0.64 -15.34
N ASP A 349 0.40 -0.09 -14.55
CA ASP A 349 1.86 0.10 -14.51
C ASP A 349 2.46 -0.50 -15.80
N PRO A 350 3.23 0.27 -16.62
CA PRO A 350 3.86 -0.25 -17.82
C PRO A 350 4.84 -1.42 -17.57
N ARG A 351 5.27 -1.61 -16.32
CA ARG A 351 6.22 -2.64 -15.90
C ARG A 351 5.57 -3.91 -15.36
N SER A 352 4.23 -3.94 -15.23
CA SER A 352 3.48 -5.05 -14.65
C SER A 352 2.25 -5.36 -15.49
N ASP A 353 1.98 -6.65 -15.70
CA ASP A 353 0.74 -7.10 -16.33
C ASP A 353 -0.46 -7.09 -15.37
N MET A 354 -0.20 -6.94 -14.08
CA MET A 354 -1.22 -6.92 -13.04
C MET A 354 -1.84 -5.53 -12.91
N PRO A 355 -3.19 -5.42 -12.86
CA PRO A 355 -3.84 -4.15 -12.61
C PRO A 355 -3.48 -3.62 -11.22
N VAL A 356 -3.48 -2.29 -11.06
CA VAL A 356 -3.15 -1.60 -9.82
C VAL A 356 -4.30 -0.66 -9.45
N THR A 357 -4.70 -0.59 -8.18
CA THR A 357 -5.70 0.39 -7.73
C THR A 357 -5.11 1.80 -7.75
N GLN A 358 -5.90 2.84 -8.08
CA GLN A 358 -5.44 4.23 -7.92
C GLN A 358 -5.54 4.74 -6.48
N PHE A 359 -6.24 4.01 -5.60
CA PHE A 359 -6.27 4.32 -4.19
C PHE A 359 -5.14 3.59 -3.45
N ASN A 360 -4.44 4.32 -2.59
CA ASN A 360 -3.43 3.73 -1.71
C ASN A 360 -4.10 2.92 -0.59
N MET A 361 -3.30 2.24 0.23
CA MET A 361 -3.74 1.34 1.29
C MET A 361 -4.82 1.95 2.20
N LYS A 362 -4.70 3.23 2.58
CA LYS A 362 -5.68 3.92 3.44
C LYS A 362 -7.04 4.11 2.77
N TYR A 363 -7.04 4.51 1.51
CA TYR A 363 -8.27 4.85 0.79
C TYR A 363 -8.93 3.64 0.12
N VAL A 364 -8.17 2.61 -0.20
CA VAL A 364 -8.69 1.35 -0.74
C VAL A 364 -9.62 0.66 0.26
N GLU A 365 -9.29 0.70 1.55
CA GLU A 365 -10.15 0.20 2.63
C GLU A 365 -11.42 1.04 2.79
N GLN A 366 -11.30 2.37 2.70
CA GLN A 366 -12.46 3.27 2.75
C GLN A 366 -13.40 3.08 1.54
N ALA A 367 -12.87 2.66 0.41
CA ALA A 367 -13.65 2.26 -0.76
C ALA A 367 -14.35 0.90 -0.60
N GLY A 368 -14.10 0.19 0.50
CA GLY A 368 -14.70 -1.08 0.85
C GLY A 368 -13.92 -2.31 0.39
N LEU A 369 -12.72 -2.16 -0.17
CA LEU A 369 -11.91 -3.30 -0.56
C LEU A 369 -11.13 -3.87 0.63
N VAL A 370 -10.99 -5.19 0.64
CA VAL A 370 -10.23 -5.91 1.67
C VAL A 370 -8.81 -6.18 1.17
N LYS A 371 -7.86 -5.82 2.00
CA LYS A 371 -6.44 -6.01 1.77
C LYS A 371 -5.98 -7.40 2.21
N PHE A 372 -5.07 -7.98 1.44
CA PHE A 372 -4.32 -9.19 1.78
C PHE A 372 -2.83 -8.91 1.63
N ASP A 373 -2.05 -9.14 2.68
CA ASP A 373 -0.63 -8.84 2.69
C ASP A 373 0.22 -10.07 2.37
N PHE A 374 0.72 -10.13 1.13
CA PHE A 374 1.64 -11.15 0.61
C PHE A 374 3.08 -10.65 0.75
N LEU A 375 3.68 -10.87 1.90
CA LEU A 375 5.04 -10.40 2.17
C LEU A 375 6.07 -11.36 1.55
N GLY A 376 7.14 -10.81 1.01
CA GLY A 376 8.26 -11.59 0.47
C GLY A 376 9.45 -11.54 1.42
N LEU A 377 9.79 -12.66 2.05
CA LEU A 377 11.00 -12.79 2.87
C LEU A 377 12.16 -13.33 2.04
N LYS A 378 13.32 -12.63 2.08
CA LYS A 378 14.56 -13.08 1.42
C LYS A 378 15.13 -14.38 1.99
N ASN A 379 14.85 -14.67 3.27
CA ASN A 379 15.35 -15.81 4.00
C ASN A 379 14.18 -16.57 4.63
N ALA A 380 13.18 -16.98 3.83
CA ALA A 380 12.16 -17.92 4.29
C ALA A 380 12.82 -19.30 4.46
N TYR A 381 13.36 -19.56 5.64
CA TYR A 381 13.77 -20.91 6.02
C TYR A 381 12.52 -21.71 6.35
N CYS A 382 12.15 -22.65 5.48
CA CYS A 382 11.20 -23.68 5.85
C CYS A 382 11.92 -24.82 6.53
N PHE A 383 11.53 -25.08 7.78
CA PHE A 383 11.84 -26.33 8.44
C PHE A 383 10.73 -27.34 8.06
N GLU A 384 10.91 -28.06 6.96
CA GLU A 384 10.15 -29.26 6.71
C GLU A 384 11.01 -30.48 7.08
N ASN A 385 10.50 -31.28 8.01
CA ASN A 385 10.99 -32.63 8.35
C ASN A 385 12.51 -32.74 8.59
N GLY A 386 13.10 -31.79 9.31
CA GLY A 386 14.52 -31.87 9.68
C GLY A 386 15.53 -31.63 8.55
N SER A 387 15.09 -31.29 7.34
CA SER A 387 15.96 -30.93 6.23
C SER A 387 15.88 -29.42 5.97
N ARG A 388 17.04 -28.73 5.98
CA ARG A 388 17.20 -27.34 5.63
C ARG A 388 17.11 -27.21 4.10
N SER A 389 15.98 -26.82 3.56
CA SER A 389 15.89 -26.40 2.17
C SER A 389 16.08 -24.89 2.11
N CYS A 390 17.16 -24.43 1.52
CA CYS A 390 17.51 -23.01 1.34
C CYS A 390 17.07 -22.57 -0.05
N CYS A 391 16.18 -21.57 -0.17
CA CYS A 391 15.81 -20.93 -1.42
C CYS A 391 16.93 -19.98 -1.94
N THR A 392 18.18 -20.38 -1.86
CA THR A 392 19.28 -19.62 -2.47
C THR A 392 20.09 -20.50 -3.40
N LYS A 393 19.75 -20.48 -4.68
CA LYS A 393 20.77 -20.66 -5.72
C LYS A 393 21.42 -19.29 -5.94
N ASN A 394 22.68 -19.17 -5.51
CA ASN A 394 23.59 -18.02 -5.66
C ASN A 394 23.53 -16.88 -4.61
N SER A 395 24.24 -17.10 -3.52
CA SER A 395 25.24 -16.13 -3.08
C SER A 395 26.23 -16.81 -2.13
N LYS A 396 27.48 -16.83 -2.54
CA LYS A 396 28.60 -17.19 -1.66
C LYS A 396 28.65 -16.17 -0.53
N ASN A 397 28.63 -16.68 0.70
CA ASN A 397 29.22 -16.16 1.94
C ASN A 397 28.29 -15.87 3.12
N ARG A 398 28.67 -16.57 4.21
CA ARG A 398 28.47 -16.37 5.65
C ARG A 398 27.18 -16.91 6.25
N PHE A 399 27.38 -18.09 6.81
CA PHE A 399 26.56 -18.65 7.89
C PHE A 399 26.78 -17.87 9.18
N VAL A 400 25.71 -17.51 9.86
CA VAL A 400 25.70 -17.23 11.29
C VAL A 400 24.80 -18.29 11.92
N GLU A 401 25.41 -19.22 12.64
CA GLU A 401 24.70 -20.17 13.50
C GLU A 401 24.14 -19.39 14.71
N TYR A 402 22.84 -19.42 14.89
CA TYR A 402 22.23 -19.15 16.18
C TYR A 402 22.03 -20.50 16.87
N SER A 403 22.92 -20.78 17.84
CA SER A 403 22.74 -21.87 18.79
C SER A 403 21.60 -21.52 19.75
N SER A 404 20.68 -22.47 19.93
CA SER A 404 19.69 -22.52 20.98
C SER A 404 20.33 -22.34 22.36
N GLN A 405 19.94 -21.33 23.10
CA GLN A 405 19.83 -21.32 24.54
C GLN A 405 18.46 -20.78 24.92
#